data_cb62f58aeadb0568e2dfc2bfd33441e8
#
_entry.id   cb62f58aeadb0568e2dfc2bfd33441e8
#
_cell.length_a   1.000
_cell.length_b   1.000
_cell.length_c   1.000
_cell.angle_alpha   90.00
_cell.angle_beta   90.00
_cell.angle_gamma   90.00
#
_symmetry.space_group_name_H-M   'P 1'
#
loop_
_entity.id
_entity.type
_entity.pdbx_description
1 polymer ?
#
loop_
_entity_poly.entity_id
_entity_poly.type
_entity_poly.pdbx_seq_one_letter_code
_entity_poly.pdbx_strand_id
1 'polypeptide(L)'
;MLHRLGGSARSTDLAKALDVSEETVRRTIKALSKTGVLERMYGGAYLVGQRDAPGFFQRIAKHSTEKQAIATVVLDRVQDGMTLFLDVGSTTAFVAEKLRDRFNLTVATNSIGVAQVLANHNGNKVHFLGGEMQSDERGTFGFVTEQHARRFVYDVAILSTDALHASRGFLYRNATEANLAGVIAECAERVVVALDHHKFSQTAPHCGLDPRAVDEIVTDLRPVAQLAKAIEGWGIEIHLAERIIDADQN
;
A
#
# COMPACT_ATOMS: atom_id res chain seq x y z
N MET A 1 21.52 8.80 -10.89
CA MET A 1 20.27 9.52 -10.54
C MET A 1 19.42 8.70 -9.57
N LEU A 2 18.96 7.48 -9.88
CA LEU A 2 18.12 6.68 -8.96
C LEU A 2 18.71 6.52 -7.55
N HIS A 3 20.01 6.27 -7.39
CA HIS A 3 20.65 6.25 -6.07
C HIS A 3 20.44 7.57 -5.28
N ARG A 4 20.52 8.72 -5.95
CA ARG A 4 20.30 10.04 -5.33
C ARG A 4 18.83 10.28 -4.94
N LEU A 5 17.91 9.59 -5.60
CA LEU A 5 16.46 9.67 -5.37
C LEU A 5 15.94 8.54 -4.45
N GLY A 6 16.85 7.94 -3.65
CA GLY A 6 16.47 6.89 -2.70
C GLY A 6 16.19 5.53 -3.34
N GLY A 7 16.80 5.26 -4.49
CA GLY A 7 16.72 3.95 -5.16
C GLY A 7 15.55 3.78 -6.12
N SER A 8 14.61 4.71 -6.17
CA SER A 8 13.47 4.69 -7.10
C SER A 8 13.02 6.08 -7.49
N ALA A 9 12.35 6.18 -8.66
CA ALA A 9 11.69 7.41 -9.07
C ALA A 9 10.64 7.14 -10.15
N ARG A 10 9.68 8.06 -10.28
CA ARG A 10 8.75 8.10 -11.41
C ARG A 10 9.45 8.54 -12.69
N SER A 11 8.93 8.08 -13.82
CA SER A 11 9.44 8.50 -15.13
C SER A 11 9.36 10.02 -15.32
N THR A 12 8.32 10.65 -14.80
CA THR A 12 8.13 12.12 -14.79
C THR A 12 9.22 12.85 -14.02
N ASP A 13 9.58 12.34 -12.83
CA ASP A 13 10.61 12.96 -11.97
C ASP A 13 11.99 12.76 -12.55
N LEU A 14 12.25 11.57 -13.12
CA LEU A 14 13.49 11.28 -13.84
C LEU A 14 13.63 12.14 -15.09
N ALA A 15 12.54 12.37 -15.84
CA ALA A 15 12.53 13.21 -17.03
C ALA A 15 12.92 14.66 -16.66
N LYS A 16 12.30 15.21 -15.63
CA LYS A 16 12.64 16.54 -15.09
C LYS A 16 14.08 16.62 -14.59
N ALA A 17 14.51 15.64 -13.79
CA ALA A 17 15.84 15.65 -13.17
C ALA A 17 16.99 15.41 -14.15
N LEU A 18 16.71 14.79 -15.29
CA LEU A 18 17.70 14.48 -16.36
C LEU A 18 17.57 15.42 -17.56
N ASP A 19 16.59 16.32 -17.55
CA ASP A 19 16.26 17.24 -18.65
C ASP A 19 16.07 16.49 -20.00
N VAL A 20 15.25 15.42 -19.97
CA VAL A 20 14.89 14.61 -21.13
C VAL A 20 13.41 14.34 -21.17
N SER A 21 12.88 13.86 -22.32
CA SER A 21 11.48 13.47 -22.42
C SER A 21 11.16 12.22 -21.59
N GLU A 22 9.91 12.10 -21.12
CA GLU A 22 9.45 10.87 -20.44
C GLU A 22 9.61 9.62 -21.31
N GLU A 23 9.43 9.74 -22.62
CA GLU A 23 9.60 8.64 -23.56
C GLU A 23 11.06 8.17 -23.59
N THR A 24 12.02 9.09 -23.54
CA THR A 24 13.44 8.76 -23.41
C THR A 24 13.72 8.02 -22.12
N VAL A 25 13.14 8.47 -21.00
CA VAL A 25 13.26 7.80 -19.70
C VAL A 25 12.66 6.39 -19.76
N ARG A 26 11.45 6.22 -20.27
CA ARG A 26 10.78 4.91 -20.40
C ARG A 26 11.59 3.94 -21.25
N ARG A 27 12.16 4.40 -22.36
CA ARG A 27 13.03 3.61 -23.22
C ARG A 27 14.32 3.19 -22.50
N THR A 28 14.95 4.11 -21.77
CA THR A 28 16.16 3.84 -20.98
C THR A 28 15.89 2.86 -19.83
N ILE A 29 14.77 3.04 -19.11
CA ILE A 29 14.32 2.10 -18.08
C ILE A 29 14.12 0.70 -18.69
N LYS A 30 13.46 0.60 -19.86
CA LYS A 30 13.25 -0.67 -20.56
C LYS A 30 14.58 -1.35 -20.95
N ALA A 31 15.57 -0.59 -21.36
CA ALA A 31 16.88 -1.10 -21.71
C ALA A 31 17.64 -1.61 -20.46
N LEU A 32 17.68 -0.82 -19.40
CA LEU A 32 18.39 -1.15 -18.15
C LEU A 32 17.70 -2.27 -17.36
N SER A 33 16.38 -2.43 -17.46
CA SER A 33 15.68 -3.55 -16.83
C SER A 33 16.05 -4.91 -17.44
N LYS A 34 16.43 -4.94 -18.71
CA LYS A 34 16.94 -6.18 -19.36
C LYS A 34 18.31 -6.62 -18.83
N THR A 35 19.07 -5.71 -18.25
CA THR A 35 20.40 -6.01 -17.66
C THR A 35 20.33 -6.36 -16.18
N GLY A 36 19.12 -6.35 -15.57
CA GLY A 36 18.94 -6.65 -14.16
C GLY A 36 19.42 -5.55 -13.19
N VAL A 37 19.89 -4.42 -13.70
CA VAL A 37 20.37 -3.29 -12.85
C VAL A 37 19.22 -2.56 -12.17
N LEU A 38 18.07 -2.52 -12.83
CA LEU A 38 16.86 -1.95 -12.29
C LEU A 38 15.64 -2.75 -12.73
N GLU A 39 14.54 -2.61 -11.99
CA GLU A 39 13.24 -3.15 -12.37
C GLU A 39 12.25 -2.02 -12.63
N ARG A 40 11.26 -2.34 -13.49
CA ARG A 40 10.18 -1.42 -13.83
C ARG A 40 9.10 -1.49 -12.75
N MET A 41 8.54 -0.35 -12.40
CA MET A 41 7.31 -0.25 -11.63
C MET A 41 6.29 0.60 -12.37
N TYR A 42 5.05 0.63 -11.89
CA TYR A 42 4.01 1.50 -12.46
C TYR A 42 4.46 2.96 -12.42
N GLY A 43 4.61 3.55 -13.62
CA GLY A 43 5.04 4.93 -13.79
C GLY A 43 6.51 5.25 -13.54
N GLY A 44 7.41 4.25 -13.32
CA GLY A 44 8.82 4.52 -13.02
C GLY A 44 9.73 3.29 -12.98
N ALA A 45 10.81 3.39 -12.21
CA ALA A 45 11.79 2.33 -11.99
C ALA A 45 12.43 2.38 -10.61
N TYR A 46 12.97 1.23 -10.16
CA TYR A 46 13.77 1.10 -8.95
C TYR A 46 15.05 0.26 -9.18
N LEU A 47 16.04 0.49 -8.33
CA LEU A 47 17.29 -0.30 -8.34
C LEU A 47 17.07 -1.65 -7.68
N VAL A 48 17.58 -2.72 -8.31
CA VAL A 48 17.53 -4.07 -7.74
C VAL A 48 18.57 -4.16 -6.62
N GLY A 49 18.11 -4.43 -5.39
CA GLY A 49 18.96 -4.67 -4.23
C GLY A 49 19.07 -6.16 -3.91
N GLN A 50 20.24 -6.59 -3.42
CA GLN A 50 20.43 -7.95 -2.92
C GLN A 50 19.91 -8.04 -1.48
N ARG A 51 18.67 -8.52 -1.26
CA ARG A 51 18.15 -8.90 0.06
C ARG A 51 17.18 -10.06 -0.07
N ASP A 52 17.13 -10.91 0.95
CA ASP A 52 16.38 -12.18 0.97
C ASP A 52 14.85 -12.03 0.95
N ALA A 53 14.31 -10.85 1.26
CA ALA A 53 12.89 -10.54 1.15
C ALA A 53 12.64 -9.48 0.05
N PRO A 54 11.55 -9.59 -0.73
CA PRO A 54 11.22 -8.60 -1.74
C PRO A 54 10.93 -7.25 -1.07
N GLY A 55 11.79 -6.26 -1.29
CA GLY A 55 11.58 -4.90 -0.83
C GLY A 55 10.33 -4.26 -1.47
N PHE A 56 9.94 -3.10 -0.97
CA PHE A 56 8.74 -2.37 -1.40
C PHE A 56 8.60 -2.28 -2.93
N PHE A 57 9.69 -1.97 -3.64
CA PHE A 57 9.64 -1.79 -5.10
C PHE A 57 9.41 -3.08 -5.87
N GLN A 58 9.95 -4.20 -5.38
CA GLN A 58 9.67 -5.51 -5.97
C GLN A 58 8.20 -5.89 -5.75
N ARG A 59 7.66 -5.56 -4.57
CA ARG A 59 6.25 -5.82 -4.27
C ARG A 59 5.31 -4.95 -5.11
N ILE A 60 5.64 -3.68 -5.37
CA ILE A 60 4.79 -2.79 -6.18
C ILE A 60 4.71 -3.22 -7.64
N ALA A 61 5.77 -3.83 -8.17
CA ALA A 61 5.81 -4.36 -9.54
C ALA A 61 5.02 -5.66 -9.71
N LYS A 62 4.90 -6.47 -8.63
CA LYS A 62 4.16 -7.73 -8.65
C LYS A 62 2.67 -7.49 -8.47
N HIS A 63 1.86 -8.21 -9.25
CA HIS A 63 0.40 -8.22 -9.12
C HIS A 63 -0.21 -6.81 -9.20
N SER A 64 0.29 -5.99 -10.13
CA SER A 64 -0.14 -4.60 -10.27
C SER A 64 -1.58 -4.47 -10.75
N THR A 65 -2.05 -5.38 -11.60
CA THR A 65 -3.43 -5.41 -12.09
C THR A 65 -4.42 -5.66 -10.95
N GLU A 66 -4.13 -6.65 -10.12
CA GLU A 66 -4.94 -6.99 -8.94
C GLU A 66 -5.01 -5.80 -7.97
N LYS A 67 -3.88 -5.15 -7.69
CA LYS A 67 -3.81 -4.00 -6.80
C LYS A 67 -4.53 -2.76 -7.35
N GLN A 68 -4.50 -2.56 -8.67
CA GLN A 68 -5.28 -1.49 -9.31
C GLN A 68 -6.78 -1.71 -9.17
N ALA A 69 -7.24 -2.95 -9.39
CA ALA A 69 -8.65 -3.30 -9.22
C ALA A 69 -9.08 -3.10 -7.75
N ILE A 70 -8.30 -3.60 -6.80
CA ILE A 70 -8.52 -3.42 -5.35
C ILE A 70 -8.59 -1.92 -5.00
N ALA A 71 -7.64 -1.12 -5.48
CA ALA A 71 -7.59 0.32 -5.21
C ALA A 71 -8.85 1.05 -5.71
N THR A 72 -9.42 0.62 -6.84
CA THR A 72 -10.66 1.18 -7.36
C THR A 72 -11.84 0.92 -6.42
N VAL A 73 -11.95 -0.29 -5.88
CA VAL A 73 -13.01 -0.64 -4.91
C VAL A 73 -12.80 0.06 -3.57
N VAL A 74 -11.55 0.20 -3.11
CA VAL A 74 -11.25 0.94 -1.86
C VAL A 74 -11.63 2.41 -1.98
N LEU A 75 -11.53 3.03 -3.17
CA LEU A 75 -11.93 4.42 -3.37
C LEU A 75 -13.40 4.67 -3.00
N ASP A 76 -14.30 3.69 -3.20
CA ASP A 76 -15.72 3.81 -2.86
C ASP A 76 -16.00 3.89 -1.34
N ARG A 77 -15.00 3.55 -0.50
CA ARG A 77 -15.06 3.64 0.96
C ARG A 77 -14.66 5.01 1.48
N VAL A 78 -14.15 5.87 0.62
CA VAL A 78 -13.63 7.19 0.98
C VAL A 78 -14.50 8.27 0.36
N GLN A 79 -14.97 9.21 1.18
CA GLN A 79 -15.68 10.40 0.75
C GLN A 79 -14.79 11.64 0.93
N ASP A 80 -15.12 12.71 0.21
CA ASP A 80 -14.44 14.00 0.37
C ASP A 80 -14.55 14.50 1.81
N GLY A 81 -13.50 15.11 2.30
CA GLY A 81 -13.43 15.67 3.66
C GLY A 81 -13.09 14.67 4.78
N MET A 82 -13.05 13.37 4.51
CA MET A 82 -12.74 12.36 5.53
C MET A 82 -11.32 12.48 6.07
N THR A 83 -11.16 12.05 7.33
CA THR A 83 -9.87 11.81 7.98
C THR A 83 -9.47 10.35 7.82
N LEU A 84 -8.32 10.10 7.18
CA LEU A 84 -7.87 8.77 6.82
C LEU A 84 -6.52 8.43 7.47
N PHE A 85 -6.34 7.17 7.81
CA PHE A 85 -5.02 6.57 7.84
C PHE A 85 -4.79 5.75 6.58
N LEU A 86 -3.65 5.96 5.92
CA LEU A 86 -3.22 5.15 4.79
C LEU A 86 -1.83 4.59 5.05
N ASP A 87 -1.77 3.27 5.20
CA ASP A 87 -0.57 2.52 5.58
C ASP A 87 0.51 2.51 4.50
N VAL A 88 1.74 2.18 4.90
CA VAL A 88 2.80 1.83 3.97
C VAL A 88 2.55 0.45 3.39
N GLY A 89 2.51 0.35 2.08
CA GLY A 89 2.32 -0.95 1.41
C GLY A 89 2.27 -0.80 -0.10
N SER A 90 2.50 -1.91 -0.80
CA SER A 90 2.42 -1.87 -2.26
C SER A 90 0.97 -1.74 -2.77
N THR A 91 -0.01 -2.28 -2.08
CA THR A 91 -1.43 -2.13 -2.43
C THR A 91 -1.93 -0.73 -2.08
N THR A 92 -1.58 -0.24 -0.88
CA THR A 92 -1.96 1.11 -0.44
C THR A 92 -1.32 2.22 -1.28
N ALA A 93 -0.18 1.96 -1.91
CA ALA A 93 0.39 2.89 -2.90
C ALA A 93 -0.53 3.08 -4.13
N PHE A 94 -1.18 2.01 -4.62
CA PHE A 94 -2.19 2.12 -5.67
C PHE A 94 -3.45 2.83 -5.19
N VAL A 95 -3.85 2.60 -3.93
CA VAL A 95 -4.96 3.33 -3.31
C VAL A 95 -4.66 4.83 -3.25
N ALA A 96 -3.44 5.22 -2.85
CA ALA A 96 -3.04 6.63 -2.83
C ALA A 96 -3.18 7.31 -4.20
N GLU A 97 -2.83 6.62 -5.29
CA GLU A 97 -3.01 7.15 -6.65
C GLU A 97 -4.49 7.40 -6.99
N LYS A 98 -5.37 6.50 -6.57
CA LYS A 98 -6.82 6.66 -6.77
C LYS A 98 -7.42 7.77 -5.89
N LEU A 99 -6.92 7.93 -4.66
CA LEU A 99 -7.36 8.98 -3.75
C LEU A 99 -7.03 10.41 -4.22
N ARG A 100 -6.23 10.57 -5.27
CA ARG A 100 -6.05 11.86 -5.94
C ARG A 100 -7.34 12.40 -6.55
N ASP A 101 -8.33 11.55 -6.77
CA ASP A 101 -9.65 11.94 -7.26
C ASP A 101 -10.58 12.44 -6.15
N ARG A 102 -10.14 12.44 -4.88
CA ARG A 102 -10.88 12.94 -3.71
C ARG A 102 -10.38 14.31 -3.29
N PHE A 103 -11.25 15.05 -2.58
CA PHE A 103 -11.02 16.44 -2.20
C PHE A 103 -11.04 16.62 -0.69
N ASN A 104 -10.22 17.56 -0.19
CA ASN A 104 -10.19 18.02 1.19
C ASN A 104 -9.99 16.92 2.24
N LEU A 105 -9.32 15.84 1.89
CA LEU A 105 -8.98 14.78 2.83
C LEU A 105 -7.98 15.26 3.89
N THR A 106 -8.11 14.75 5.10
CA THR A 106 -7.03 14.78 6.10
C THR A 106 -6.40 13.39 6.15
N VAL A 107 -5.17 13.23 5.67
CA VAL A 107 -4.50 11.94 5.54
C VAL A 107 -3.32 11.86 6.49
N ALA A 108 -3.37 10.96 7.47
CA ALA A 108 -2.19 10.56 8.22
C ALA A 108 -1.59 9.31 7.59
N THR A 109 -0.28 9.28 7.45
CA THR A 109 0.42 8.16 6.84
C THR A 109 1.84 8.02 7.38
N ASN A 110 2.29 6.79 7.51
CA ASN A 110 3.70 6.45 7.76
C ASN A 110 4.49 6.23 6.47
N SER A 111 3.86 6.32 5.31
CA SER A 111 4.44 6.06 3.99
C SER A 111 4.94 7.34 3.31
N ILE A 112 6.23 7.39 2.94
CA ILE A 112 6.76 8.48 2.10
C ILE A 112 6.03 8.52 0.76
N GLY A 113 5.76 7.36 0.16
CA GLY A 113 5.10 7.28 -1.15
C GLY A 113 3.70 7.88 -1.13
N VAL A 114 2.90 7.53 -0.13
CA VAL A 114 1.56 8.10 0.07
C VAL A 114 1.63 9.61 0.28
N ALA A 115 2.53 10.07 1.14
CA ALA A 115 2.70 11.50 1.41
C ALA A 115 3.05 12.28 0.14
N GLN A 116 3.97 11.76 -0.68
CA GLN A 116 4.36 12.39 -1.95
C GLN A 116 3.23 12.43 -2.98
N VAL A 117 2.37 11.42 -3.01
CA VAL A 117 1.25 11.32 -3.96
C VAL A 117 0.13 12.29 -3.64
N LEU A 118 -0.21 12.41 -2.34
CA LEU A 118 -1.40 13.14 -1.90
C LEU A 118 -1.12 14.57 -1.44
N ALA A 119 0.12 14.92 -1.11
CA ALA A 119 0.47 16.27 -0.71
C ALA A 119 0.22 17.27 -1.87
N ASN A 120 -0.38 18.39 -1.55
CA ASN A 120 -0.73 19.47 -2.48
C ASN A 120 -1.73 19.06 -3.60
N HIS A 121 -2.49 17.99 -3.40
CA HIS A 121 -3.60 17.58 -4.28
C HIS A 121 -4.95 17.97 -3.68
N ASN A 122 -5.80 18.59 -4.46
CA ASN A 122 -7.24 18.78 -4.20
C ASN A 122 -7.59 19.30 -2.79
N GLY A 123 -6.73 20.13 -2.19
CA GLY A 123 -6.92 20.65 -0.84
C GLY A 123 -6.63 19.63 0.28
N ASN A 124 -6.08 18.47 -0.04
CA ASN A 124 -5.74 17.44 0.94
C ASN A 124 -4.66 17.92 1.91
N LYS A 125 -4.86 17.65 3.20
CA LYS A 125 -3.90 17.87 4.27
C LYS A 125 -3.22 16.54 4.59
N VAL A 126 -1.91 16.46 4.38
CA VAL A 126 -1.16 15.22 4.61
C VAL A 126 -0.26 15.38 5.83
N HIS A 127 -0.44 14.52 6.81
CA HIS A 127 0.38 14.39 8.01
C HIS A 127 1.27 13.15 7.87
N PHE A 128 2.55 13.38 7.57
CA PHE A 128 3.54 12.32 7.59
C PHE A 128 3.95 12.02 9.02
N LEU A 129 3.67 10.81 9.49
CA LEU A 129 3.96 10.40 10.86
C LEU A 129 5.47 10.22 11.04
N GLY A 130 6.03 10.91 12.03
CA GLY A 130 7.45 10.79 12.38
C GLY A 130 7.80 9.41 12.95
N GLY A 131 9.09 9.15 13.13
CA GLY A 131 9.60 7.89 13.69
C GLY A 131 10.86 7.42 12.98
N GLU A 132 11.31 6.20 13.31
CA GLU A 132 12.45 5.58 12.65
C GLU A 132 12.10 5.14 11.23
N MET A 133 12.92 5.57 10.27
CA MET A 133 12.73 5.24 8.86
C MET A 133 13.27 3.85 8.55
N GLN A 134 12.41 2.97 8.10
CA GLN A 134 12.79 1.70 7.51
C GLN A 134 12.88 1.84 5.98
N SER A 135 14.11 1.92 5.47
CA SER A 135 14.38 2.23 4.07
C SER A 135 13.80 1.22 3.09
N ASP A 136 13.75 -0.05 3.47
CA ASP A 136 13.26 -1.15 2.63
C ASP A 136 11.73 -1.13 2.48
N GLU A 137 11.02 -0.65 3.52
CA GLU A 137 9.57 -0.48 3.52
C GLU A 137 9.16 0.94 3.07
N ARG A 138 10.08 1.91 3.08
CA ARG A 138 9.83 3.33 2.77
C ARG A 138 8.80 3.97 3.69
N GLY A 139 8.85 3.61 4.95
CA GLY A 139 7.95 4.08 5.97
C GLY A 139 8.62 4.30 7.31
N THR A 140 7.93 5.03 8.17
CA THR A 140 8.34 5.27 9.55
C THR A 140 7.59 4.35 10.49
N PHE A 141 8.28 3.90 11.57
CA PHE A 141 7.73 2.95 12.51
C PHE A 141 8.22 3.22 13.93
N GLY A 142 7.73 2.43 14.88
CA GLY A 142 8.10 2.44 16.26
C GLY A 142 7.30 3.42 17.12
N PHE A 143 7.69 3.55 18.37
CA PHE A 143 6.95 4.26 19.42
C PHE A 143 6.53 5.70 19.01
N VAL A 144 7.42 6.46 18.37
CA VAL A 144 7.12 7.84 17.95
C VAL A 144 5.99 7.85 16.92
N THR A 145 6.02 6.93 15.93
CA THR A 145 4.99 6.80 14.90
C THR A 145 3.65 6.41 15.54
N GLU A 146 3.64 5.43 16.44
CA GLU A 146 2.45 4.96 17.15
C GLU A 146 1.83 6.07 18.00
N GLN A 147 2.65 6.82 18.78
CA GLN A 147 2.16 7.95 19.58
C GLN A 147 1.61 9.09 18.73
N HIS A 148 2.20 9.32 17.55
CA HIS A 148 1.69 10.33 16.63
C HIS A 148 0.36 9.86 16.00
N ALA A 149 0.25 8.59 15.64
CA ALA A 149 -0.97 7.98 15.10
C ALA A 149 -2.16 8.11 16.07
N ARG A 150 -1.95 7.89 17.37
CA ARG A 150 -2.97 8.01 18.43
C ARG A 150 -3.53 9.43 18.64
N ARG A 151 -2.98 10.45 17.99
CA ARG A 151 -3.50 11.82 18.05
C ARG A 151 -4.64 12.09 17.06
N PHE A 152 -4.97 11.12 16.23
CA PHE A 152 -6.05 11.22 15.25
C PHE A 152 -7.21 10.30 15.64
N VAL A 153 -8.40 10.67 15.19
CA VAL A 153 -9.55 9.79 15.06
C VAL A 153 -9.80 9.66 13.56
N TYR A 154 -9.73 8.44 13.05
CA TYR A 154 -9.84 8.16 11.62
C TYR A 154 -11.28 7.73 11.29
N ASP A 155 -11.90 8.36 10.28
CA ASP A 155 -13.14 7.87 9.70
C ASP A 155 -12.91 6.49 9.04
N VAL A 156 -11.75 6.33 8.38
CA VAL A 156 -11.35 5.08 7.74
C VAL A 156 -9.83 4.86 7.88
N ALA A 157 -9.43 3.69 8.34
CA ALA A 157 -8.06 3.20 8.24
C ALA A 157 -7.95 2.19 7.08
N ILE A 158 -7.07 2.47 6.14
CA ILE A 158 -6.78 1.58 5.02
C ILE A 158 -5.42 0.93 5.27
N LEU A 159 -5.45 -0.35 5.62
CA LEU A 159 -4.29 -1.13 6.02
C LEU A 159 -3.92 -2.15 4.96
N SER A 160 -2.67 -2.60 4.99
CA SER A 160 -2.19 -3.77 4.26
C SER A 160 -1.73 -4.85 5.23
N THR A 161 -1.43 -6.06 4.71
CA THR A 161 -0.87 -7.16 5.49
C THR A 161 0.07 -7.97 4.61
N ASP A 162 0.99 -8.73 5.20
CA ASP A 162 1.87 -9.64 4.45
C ASP A 162 1.20 -10.98 4.19
N ALA A 163 0.32 -11.43 5.09
CA ALA A 163 -0.41 -12.69 4.94
C ALA A 163 -1.74 -12.68 5.69
N LEU A 164 -2.70 -13.47 5.21
CA LEU A 164 -3.97 -13.72 5.88
C LEU A 164 -4.17 -15.22 6.03
N HIS A 165 -4.28 -15.68 7.28
CA HIS A 165 -4.37 -17.10 7.62
C HIS A 165 -5.63 -17.42 8.46
N ALA A 166 -6.34 -18.50 8.12
CA ALA A 166 -7.64 -18.81 8.72
C ALA A 166 -7.64 -18.99 10.26
N SER A 167 -6.51 -19.42 10.85
CA SER A 167 -6.42 -19.61 12.31
C SER A 167 -5.57 -18.57 13.03
N ARG A 168 -4.86 -17.70 12.30
CA ARG A 168 -3.91 -16.74 12.86
C ARG A 168 -4.25 -15.29 12.52
N GLY A 169 -5.22 -15.05 11.63
CA GLY A 169 -5.61 -13.71 11.20
C GLY A 169 -4.58 -13.05 10.30
N PHE A 170 -4.40 -11.75 10.48
CA PHE A 170 -3.52 -10.88 9.72
C PHE A 170 -2.09 -10.95 10.25
N LEU A 171 -1.14 -11.26 9.37
CA LEU A 171 0.24 -11.52 9.73
C LEU A 171 1.19 -10.58 9.00
N TYR A 172 2.27 -10.22 9.69
CA TYR A 172 3.28 -9.26 9.26
C TYR A 172 4.68 -9.85 9.38
N ARG A 173 5.59 -9.43 8.50
CA ARG A 173 6.99 -9.80 8.57
C ARG A 173 7.74 -9.01 9.63
N ASN A 174 7.29 -7.82 9.93
CA ASN A 174 7.89 -6.87 10.85
C ASN A 174 7.03 -6.67 12.10
N ALA A 175 7.63 -6.78 13.29
CA ALA A 175 6.93 -6.54 14.55
C ALA A 175 6.43 -5.09 14.69
N THR A 176 7.21 -4.12 14.21
CA THR A 176 6.85 -2.70 14.26
C THR A 176 5.69 -2.36 13.35
N GLU A 177 5.58 -3.03 12.20
CA GLU A 177 4.44 -2.92 11.29
C GLU A 177 3.19 -3.53 11.93
N ALA A 178 3.31 -4.72 12.52
CA ALA A 178 2.24 -5.37 13.25
C ALA A 178 1.70 -4.50 14.41
N ASN A 179 2.59 -3.89 15.19
CA ASN A 179 2.22 -3.00 16.29
C ASN A 179 1.47 -1.77 15.79
N LEU A 180 1.98 -1.11 14.75
CA LEU A 180 1.33 0.08 14.19
C LEU A 180 -0.07 -0.25 13.65
N ALA A 181 -0.25 -1.38 12.96
CA ALA A 181 -1.56 -1.81 12.46
C ALA A 181 -2.58 -1.98 13.60
N GLY A 182 -2.17 -2.58 14.73
CA GLY A 182 -3.00 -2.68 15.93
C GLY A 182 -3.39 -1.32 16.52
N VAL A 183 -2.40 -0.42 16.65
CA VAL A 183 -2.63 0.95 17.15
C VAL A 183 -3.60 1.73 16.26
N ILE A 184 -3.47 1.60 14.94
CA ILE A 184 -4.33 2.29 13.99
C ILE A 184 -5.77 1.76 14.07
N ALA A 185 -5.95 0.45 14.19
CA ALA A 185 -7.28 -0.14 14.33
C ALA A 185 -8.03 0.36 15.58
N GLU A 186 -7.31 0.62 16.69
CA GLU A 186 -7.89 1.23 17.90
C GLU A 186 -8.32 2.70 17.72
N CYS A 187 -7.80 3.39 16.70
CA CYS A 187 -8.03 4.82 16.46
C CYS A 187 -9.01 5.09 15.30
N ALA A 188 -9.53 4.05 14.64
CA ALA A 188 -10.37 4.17 13.45
C ALA A 188 -11.81 3.76 13.73
N GLU A 189 -12.77 4.48 13.14
CA GLU A 189 -14.17 4.10 13.16
C GLU A 189 -14.46 2.91 12.24
N ARG A 190 -13.67 2.80 11.14
CA ARG A 190 -13.76 1.71 10.19
C ARG A 190 -12.38 1.28 9.70
N VAL A 191 -12.12 -0.01 9.73
CA VAL A 191 -10.85 -0.62 9.32
C VAL A 191 -11.06 -1.45 8.05
N VAL A 192 -10.40 -1.06 6.97
CA VAL A 192 -10.40 -1.72 5.67
C VAL A 192 -9.02 -2.32 5.41
N VAL A 193 -8.95 -3.63 5.19
CA VAL A 193 -7.70 -4.29 4.78
C VAL A 193 -7.72 -4.58 3.30
N ALA A 194 -6.77 -3.98 2.56
CA ALA A 194 -6.61 -4.13 1.13
C ALA A 194 -5.49 -5.13 0.82
N LEU A 195 -5.82 -6.28 0.24
CA LEU A 195 -4.85 -7.33 -0.06
C LEU A 195 -5.22 -8.15 -1.30
N ASP A 196 -4.23 -8.54 -2.10
CA ASP A 196 -4.43 -9.47 -3.21
C ASP A 196 -4.44 -10.93 -2.74
N HIS A 197 -5.07 -11.82 -3.52
CA HIS A 197 -5.27 -13.24 -3.17
C HIS A 197 -3.97 -14.02 -2.94
N HIS A 198 -2.81 -13.55 -3.42
CA HIS A 198 -1.53 -14.21 -3.18
C HIS A 198 -1.09 -14.14 -1.70
N LYS A 199 -1.75 -13.31 -0.91
CA LYS A 199 -1.58 -13.22 0.55
C LYS A 199 -2.40 -14.25 1.32
N PHE A 200 -3.34 -14.93 0.69
CA PHE A 200 -4.19 -15.91 1.32
C PHE A 200 -3.42 -17.18 1.70
N SER A 201 -3.69 -17.68 2.90
CA SER A 201 -3.08 -18.90 3.45
C SER A 201 -1.55 -18.85 3.53
N GLN A 202 -0.95 -17.68 3.39
CA GLN A 202 0.47 -17.45 3.64
C GLN A 202 0.72 -17.29 5.14
N THR A 203 2.00 -17.31 5.53
CA THR A 203 2.42 -17.13 6.92
C THR A 203 3.47 -16.03 7.05
N ALA A 204 3.45 -15.35 8.20
CA ALA A 204 4.49 -14.41 8.63
C ALA A 204 4.62 -14.50 10.16
N PRO A 205 5.75 -14.04 10.76
CA PRO A 205 6.05 -14.34 12.16
C PRO A 205 5.24 -13.53 13.17
N HIS A 206 4.67 -12.37 12.80
CA HIS A 206 4.03 -11.47 13.76
C HIS A 206 2.54 -11.32 13.50
N CYS A 207 1.74 -11.44 14.58
CA CYS A 207 0.33 -11.04 14.60
C CYS A 207 0.28 -9.61 15.14
N GLY A 208 -0.52 -8.72 14.53
CA GLY A 208 -0.61 -7.33 14.97
C GLY A 208 -2.03 -6.78 14.97
N LEU A 209 -2.85 -7.25 14.07
CA LEU A 209 -4.22 -6.81 13.90
C LEU A 209 -5.18 -7.92 14.37
N ASP A 210 -6.01 -7.60 15.38
CA ASP A 210 -7.11 -8.50 15.77
C ASP A 210 -8.10 -8.59 14.60
N PRO A 211 -8.41 -9.78 14.07
CA PRO A 211 -9.39 -9.90 13.00
C PRO A 211 -10.76 -9.28 13.32
N ARG A 212 -11.15 -9.24 14.59
CA ARG A 212 -12.43 -8.65 15.02
C ARG A 212 -12.45 -7.12 14.99
N ALA A 213 -11.29 -6.49 14.86
CA ALA A 213 -11.15 -5.05 14.70
C ALA A 213 -11.15 -4.64 13.21
N VAL A 214 -11.37 -5.59 12.29
CA VAL A 214 -11.44 -5.34 10.85
C VAL A 214 -12.88 -5.42 10.40
N ASP A 215 -13.36 -4.38 9.73
CA ASP A 215 -14.73 -4.33 9.20
C ASP A 215 -14.81 -4.91 7.80
N GLU A 216 -13.85 -4.58 6.95
CA GLU A 216 -13.89 -4.93 5.52
C GLU A 216 -12.56 -5.47 5.02
N ILE A 217 -12.64 -6.46 4.15
CA ILE A 217 -11.54 -6.91 3.29
C ILE A 217 -11.89 -6.58 1.85
N VAL A 218 -10.98 -5.87 1.16
CA VAL A 218 -11.06 -5.65 -0.28
C VAL A 218 -9.99 -6.48 -0.97
N THR A 219 -10.41 -7.39 -1.87
CA THR A 219 -9.52 -8.35 -2.53
C THR A 219 -9.98 -8.64 -3.96
N ASP A 220 -9.09 -9.16 -4.79
CA ASP A 220 -9.35 -9.47 -6.21
C ASP A 220 -10.00 -10.84 -6.45
N LEU A 221 -9.88 -11.79 -5.50
CA LEU A 221 -10.49 -13.12 -5.60
C LEU A 221 -11.12 -13.56 -4.28
N ARG A 222 -12.16 -14.39 -4.38
CA ARG A 222 -12.75 -15.01 -3.18
C ARG A 222 -11.75 -15.92 -2.48
N PRO A 223 -11.66 -15.84 -1.15
CA PRO A 223 -10.86 -16.78 -0.37
C PRO A 223 -11.38 -18.23 -0.52
N VAL A 224 -10.47 -19.21 -0.37
CA VAL A 224 -10.85 -20.63 -0.29
C VAL A 224 -11.77 -20.89 0.92
N ALA A 225 -12.59 -21.94 0.85
CA ALA A 225 -13.67 -22.20 1.79
C ALA A 225 -13.27 -22.12 3.28
N GLN A 226 -12.10 -22.65 3.65
CA GLN A 226 -11.60 -22.61 5.03
C GLN A 226 -11.32 -21.17 5.51
N LEU A 227 -10.70 -20.36 4.65
CA LEU A 227 -10.38 -18.95 4.96
C LEU A 227 -11.65 -18.11 4.94
N ALA A 228 -12.54 -18.33 3.97
CA ALA A 228 -13.83 -17.63 3.89
C ALA A 228 -14.67 -17.84 5.15
N LYS A 229 -14.75 -19.07 5.66
CA LYS A 229 -15.44 -19.40 6.92
C LYS A 229 -14.81 -18.71 8.13
N ALA A 230 -13.50 -18.58 8.17
CA ALA A 230 -12.82 -17.86 9.25
C ALA A 230 -13.14 -16.36 9.21
N ILE A 231 -13.10 -15.75 8.02
CA ILE A 231 -13.42 -14.32 7.81
C ILE A 231 -14.87 -14.04 8.21
N GLU A 232 -15.81 -14.88 7.80
CA GLU A 232 -17.22 -14.81 8.24
C GLU A 232 -17.36 -14.91 9.76
N GLY A 233 -16.62 -15.85 10.39
CA GLY A 233 -16.60 -16.03 11.84
C GLY A 233 -16.00 -14.86 12.61
N TRP A 234 -15.20 -14.03 11.98
CA TRP A 234 -14.69 -12.76 12.54
C TRP A 234 -15.64 -11.59 12.33
N GLY A 235 -16.68 -11.73 11.50
CA GLY A 235 -17.65 -10.69 11.19
C GLY A 235 -17.18 -9.73 10.11
N ILE A 236 -16.16 -10.07 9.32
CA ILE A 236 -15.57 -9.20 8.30
C ILE A 236 -16.35 -9.31 6.99
N GLU A 237 -16.69 -8.18 6.39
CA GLU A 237 -17.29 -8.11 5.07
C GLU A 237 -16.23 -8.22 3.96
N ILE A 238 -16.51 -9.03 2.91
CA ILE A 238 -15.58 -9.21 1.78
C ILE A 238 -16.13 -8.48 0.56
N HIS A 239 -15.34 -7.56 0.03
CA HIS A 239 -15.60 -6.87 -1.23
C HIS A 239 -14.64 -7.35 -2.31
N LEU A 240 -15.21 -7.82 -3.43
CA LEU A 240 -14.44 -8.31 -4.55
C LEU A 240 -14.21 -7.20 -5.57
N ALA A 241 -12.96 -7.00 -5.92
CA ALA A 241 -12.59 -6.17 -7.04
C ALA A 241 -12.72 -6.98 -8.34
N GLU A 242 -13.62 -6.58 -9.22
CA GLU A 242 -13.73 -7.17 -10.54
C GLU A 242 -12.42 -6.96 -11.31
N ARG A 243 -11.88 -8.00 -11.92
CA ARG A 243 -10.71 -7.86 -12.80
C ARG A 243 -11.10 -6.97 -13.95
N ILE A 244 -10.40 -5.85 -14.12
CA ILE A 244 -10.43 -5.10 -15.37
C ILE A 244 -9.79 -6.01 -16.41
N ILE A 245 -10.61 -6.71 -17.19
CA ILE A 245 -10.12 -7.44 -18.36
C ILE A 245 -9.83 -6.34 -19.37
N ASP A 246 -8.55 -6.01 -19.56
CA ASP A 246 -8.13 -5.15 -20.66
C ASP A 246 -8.62 -5.80 -21.97
N ALA A 247 -9.56 -5.14 -22.62
CA ALA A 247 -10.16 -5.57 -23.91
C ALA A 247 -9.18 -5.45 -25.10
N ASP A 248 -7.90 -5.18 -24.83
CA ASP A 248 -6.86 -4.95 -25.85
C ASP A 248 -5.87 -6.12 -25.99
N GLN A 249 -6.38 -7.36 -26.04
CA GLN A 249 -5.61 -8.50 -26.60
C GLN A 249 -6.47 -9.23 -27.64
N ASN A 250 -6.67 -8.56 -28.77
CA ASN A 250 -7.00 -9.22 -30.03
C ASN A 250 -6.11 -8.65 -31.13
#